data_f67a0c8e66d49aad964245fde460eff1
#
_entry.id   f67a0c8e66d49aad964245fde460eff1
#
_cell.length_a   1.000
_cell.length_b   1.000
_cell.length_c   1.000
_cell.angle_alpha   90.00
_cell.angle_beta   90.00
_cell.angle_gamma   90.00
#
_symmetry.space_group_name_H-M   'P 1'
#
loop_
_entity.id
_entity.type
_entity.pdbx_description
1 polymer ?
#
loop_
_entity_poly.entity_id
_entity_poly.type
_entity_poly.pdbx_seq_one_letter_code
_entity_poly.pdbx_strand_id
1 'polypeptide(L)'
;MNIHINTPEGTRDRLFSECLERRQVQSALVELFRRRGYTEVITPEVEFYDLFVQSGNPIPQESMLKIIDRSGKIMVMRPDCTAPIARVAATKLKTLALPQRLYYDQTVFRSGQAHQGGSSEIAQCGVEMIGAVGEKADLEMVAMAVDSLRACGLRQFHIELGHAGFYRALAGRMNMPQDELERLRTAIEGKNFALLNDLLEPYRGEDAYAALRRLPYLFGGVEVLDEAQTLAGSCDSLDHLRRLYGELSAAGYGDCVRFDLGLVHQLDYYTGMVFRGYAEGAGAPVLSGGRYDGLMEQFGRKAEATGFAVDVDAVGACLTVETPRLETVIHYGHGLLAQALSVVDSRPAGSCELSPCRTLESTMNLAREKGAARVLVLDGEEERWLPV
;
A
#
# COMPACT_ATOMS: atom_id res chain seq x y z
N MET A 1 -22.70 19.54 28.27
CA MET A 1 -22.03 18.43 27.54
C MET A 1 -20.81 19.02 26.83
N ASN A 2 -19.62 18.58 27.20
CA ASN A 2 -18.43 18.97 26.42
C ASN A 2 -18.39 18.08 25.19
N ILE A 3 -18.58 18.67 24.02
CA ILE A 3 -18.38 17.97 22.74
C ILE A 3 -16.88 17.82 22.53
N HIS A 4 -16.43 16.58 22.25
CA HIS A 4 -15.05 16.38 21.81
C HIS A 4 -14.87 17.01 20.44
N ILE A 5 -13.99 17.99 20.33
CA ILE A 5 -13.68 18.70 19.08
C ILE A 5 -12.45 18.10 18.38
N ASN A 6 -11.77 17.15 19.01
CA ASN A 6 -10.61 16.46 18.46
C ASN A 6 -11.03 15.11 17.88
N THR A 7 -10.33 14.65 16.86
CA THR A 7 -10.47 13.29 16.32
C THR A 7 -9.97 12.24 17.32
N PRO A 8 -10.46 10.99 17.27
CA PRO A 8 -9.89 9.89 18.06
C PRO A 8 -8.40 9.69 17.78
N GLU A 9 -7.68 9.14 18.76
CA GLU A 9 -6.26 8.84 18.62
C GLU A 9 -6.00 7.92 17.42
N GLY A 10 -4.98 8.24 16.62
CA GLY A 10 -4.63 7.52 15.39
C GLY A 10 -5.52 7.85 14.19
N THR A 11 -6.47 8.79 14.32
CA THR A 11 -7.26 9.30 13.19
C THR A 11 -7.02 10.78 13.00
N ARG A 12 -7.23 11.28 11.79
CA ARG A 12 -7.09 12.70 11.47
C ARG A 12 -7.94 13.13 10.30
N ASP A 13 -8.38 14.38 10.30
CA ASP A 13 -8.94 15.01 9.11
C ASP A 13 -7.85 15.20 8.05
N ARG A 14 -8.20 14.96 6.79
CA ARG A 14 -7.36 15.27 5.63
C ARG A 14 -7.97 16.43 4.88
N LEU A 15 -7.15 17.42 4.56
CA LEU A 15 -7.64 18.67 3.99
C LEU A 15 -6.86 19.02 2.73
N PHE A 16 -7.53 19.68 1.79
CA PHE A 16 -6.96 20.35 0.62
C PHE A 16 -5.97 19.50 -0.20
N SER A 17 -4.67 19.84 -0.12
CA SER A 17 -3.61 19.14 -0.87
C SER A 17 -3.55 17.66 -0.56
N GLU A 18 -3.66 17.27 0.70
CA GLU A 18 -3.66 15.87 1.11
C GLU A 18 -4.78 15.05 0.45
N CYS A 19 -5.96 15.68 0.26
CA CYS A 19 -7.06 15.05 -0.46
C CYS A 19 -6.73 14.89 -1.94
N LEU A 20 -6.10 15.89 -2.56
CA LEU A 20 -5.70 15.84 -3.97
C LEU A 20 -4.61 14.79 -4.20
N GLU A 21 -3.57 14.77 -3.37
CA GLU A 21 -2.50 13.77 -3.39
C GLU A 21 -3.07 12.36 -3.35
N ARG A 22 -3.94 12.08 -2.36
CA ARG A 22 -4.61 10.80 -2.21
C ARG A 22 -5.39 10.40 -3.45
N ARG A 23 -6.22 11.32 -4.00
CA ARG A 23 -7.02 11.06 -5.20
C ARG A 23 -6.17 10.85 -6.44
N GLN A 24 -5.07 11.56 -6.58
CA GLN A 24 -4.13 11.38 -7.68
C GLN A 24 -3.53 9.97 -7.65
N VAL A 25 -3.03 9.52 -6.49
CA VAL A 25 -2.47 8.18 -6.31
C VAL A 25 -3.53 7.10 -6.60
N GLN A 26 -4.72 7.20 -5.99
CA GLN A 26 -5.81 6.26 -6.22
C GLN A 26 -6.18 6.15 -7.71
N SER A 27 -6.35 7.29 -8.39
CA SER A 27 -6.73 7.31 -9.80
C SER A 27 -5.66 6.69 -10.69
N ALA A 28 -4.38 6.95 -10.43
CA ALA A 28 -3.27 6.39 -11.20
C ALA A 28 -3.18 4.86 -11.04
N LEU A 29 -3.34 4.36 -9.82
CA LEU A 29 -3.30 2.92 -9.52
C LEU A 29 -4.50 2.20 -10.14
N VAL A 30 -5.71 2.69 -9.94
CA VAL A 30 -6.94 2.10 -10.48
C VAL A 30 -6.88 2.03 -12.01
N GLU A 31 -6.44 3.10 -12.67
CA GLU A 31 -6.29 3.11 -14.13
C GLU A 31 -5.27 2.08 -14.61
N LEU A 32 -4.12 1.97 -13.94
CA LEU A 32 -3.10 0.97 -14.25
C LEU A 32 -3.67 -0.46 -14.11
N PHE A 33 -4.31 -0.77 -12.98
CA PHE A 33 -4.84 -2.11 -12.70
C PHE A 33 -5.91 -2.51 -13.71
N ARG A 34 -6.81 -1.60 -14.07
CA ARG A 34 -7.83 -1.82 -15.11
C ARG A 34 -7.21 -2.08 -16.48
N ARG A 35 -6.18 -1.33 -16.87
CA ARG A 35 -5.44 -1.57 -18.13
C ARG A 35 -4.77 -2.94 -18.17
N ARG A 36 -4.35 -3.47 -17.03
CA ARG A 36 -3.73 -4.81 -16.90
C ARG A 36 -4.77 -5.94 -16.74
N GLY A 37 -6.07 -5.65 -16.89
CA GLY A 37 -7.15 -6.63 -16.89
C GLY A 37 -7.61 -7.06 -15.50
N TYR A 38 -7.34 -6.27 -14.47
CA TYR A 38 -7.86 -6.50 -13.12
C TYR A 38 -9.28 -5.92 -12.99
N THR A 39 -10.12 -6.62 -12.26
CA THR A 39 -11.52 -6.24 -11.99
C THR A 39 -11.68 -5.83 -10.54
N GLU A 40 -12.42 -4.77 -10.30
CA GLU A 40 -12.64 -4.23 -8.96
C GLU A 40 -13.45 -5.17 -8.07
N VAL A 41 -13.05 -5.27 -6.81
CA VAL A 41 -13.80 -5.90 -5.75
C VAL A 41 -13.86 -4.97 -4.53
N ILE A 42 -15.06 -4.82 -3.97
CA ILE A 42 -15.28 -4.07 -2.74
C ILE A 42 -15.82 -5.04 -1.69
N THR A 43 -15.07 -5.20 -0.60
CA THR A 43 -15.46 -6.01 0.56
C THR A 43 -16.02 -5.11 1.67
N PRO A 44 -16.82 -5.65 2.61
CA PRO A 44 -17.31 -4.87 3.74
C PRO A 44 -16.18 -4.27 4.58
N GLU A 45 -16.44 -3.14 5.20
CA GLU A 45 -15.50 -2.53 6.16
C GLU A 45 -15.44 -3.30 7.47
N VAL A 46 -16.50 -4.03 7.80
CA VAL A 46 -16.63 -4.83 9.01
C VAL A 46 -16.75 -6.30 8.62
N GLU A 47 -15.89 -7.13 9.20
CA GLU A 47 -15.85 -8.58 8.98
C GLU A 47 -15.89 -9.31 10.32
N PHE A 48 -16.18 -10.61 10.28
CA PHE A 48 -16.07 -11.43 11.47
C PHE A 48 -14.60 -11.57 11.89
N TYR A 49 -14.35 -11.47 13.19
CA TYR A 49 -13.01 -11.61 13.78
C TYR A 49 -12.33 -12.94 13.40
N ASP A 50 -13.12 -14.02 13.36
CA ASP A 50 -12.63 -15.36 13.03
C ASP A 50 -12.02 -15.43 11.62
N LEU A 51 -12.45 -14.59 10.69
CA LEU A 51 -11.88 -14.50 9.34
C LEU A 51 -10.38 -14.25 9.40
N PHE A 52 -9.91 -13.41 10.31
CA PHE A 52 -8.50 -13.02 10.39
C PHE A 52 -7.68 -13.91 11.32
N VAL A 53 -8.28 -14.46 12.37
CA VAL A 53 -7.58 -15.34 13.31
C VAL A 53 -7.33 -16.72 12.72
N GLN A 54 -8.34 -17.27 12.02
CA GLN A 54 -8.25 -18.61 11.43
C GLN A 54 -7.47 -18.62 10.11
N SER A 55 -7.41 -17.50 9.41
CA SER A 55 -6.71 -17.40 8.11
C SER A 55 -5.18 -17.27 8.21
N GLY A 56 -4.59 -17.41 9.41
CA GLY A 56 -3.15 -17.20 9.59
C GLY A 56 -2.73 -15.77 9.21
N ASN A 57 -3.65 -14.81 9.36
CA ASN A 57 -3.39 -13.41 9.04
C ASN A 57 -2.20 -12.91 9.88
N PRO A 58 -1.21 -12.26 9.25
CA PRO A 58 0.00 -11.81 9.93
C PRO A 58 -0.22 -10.60 10.84
N ILE A 59 -1.44 -10.03 10.86
CA ILE A 59 -1.75 -8.85 11.66
C ILE A 59 -2.02 -9.26 13.11
N PRO A 60 -1.30 -8.69 14.09
CA PRO A 60 -1.50 -9.00 15.50
C PRO A 60 -2.94 -8.73 15.95
N GLN A 61 -3.50 -9.64 16.74
CA GLN A 61 -4.89 -9.55 17.20
C GLN A 61 -5.15 -8.32 18.08
N GLU A 62 -4.14 -7.83 18.78
CA GLU A 62 -4.15 -6.62 19.58
C GLU A 62 -4.23 -5.35 18.73
N SER A 63 -3.80 -5.41 17.48
CA SER A 63 -3.92 -4.27 16.55
C SER A 63 -5.26 -4.19 15.82
N MET A 64 -6.15 -5.19 16.01
CA MET A 64 -7.47 -5.20 15.37
C MET A 64 -8.49 -4.38 16.17
N LEU A 65 -9.18 -3.48 15.51
CA LEU A 65 -10.28 -2.69 16.08
C LEU A 65 -11.53 -3.57 16.17
N LYS A 66 -11.88 -4.03 17.38
CA LYS A 66 -12.95 -4.99 17.65
C LYS A 66 -14.28 -4.29 17.94
N ILE A 67 -15.36 -4.85 17.40
CA ILE A 67 -16.74 -4.41 17.56
C ILE A 67 -17.58 -5.62 18.00
N ILE A 68 -18.47 -5.43 18.95
CA ILE A 68 -19.40 -6.48 19.39
C ILE A 68 -20.77 -6.15 18.80
N ASP A 69 -21.35 -7.09 18.05
CA ASP A 69 -22.69 -6.95 17.52
C ASP A 69 -23.79 -7.18 18.59
N ARG A 70 -25.05 -6.96 18.23
CA ARG A 70 -26.20 -7.15 19.15
C ARG A 70 -26.39 -8.60 19.60
N SER A 71 -25.84 -9.57 18.87
CA SER A 71 -25.88 -11.00 19.19
C SER A 71 -24.70 -11.49 20.02
N GLY A 72 -23.76 -10.59 20.36
CA GLY A 72 -22.55 -10.90 21.10
C GLY A 72 -21.40 -11.45 20.25
N LYS A 73 -21.51 -11.43 18.91
CA LYS A 73 -20.43 -11.85 18.01
C LYS A 73 -19.36 -10.77 17.91
N ILE A 74 -18.10 -11.21 17.91
CA ILE A 74 -16.96 -10.31 17.71
C ILE A 74 -16.77 -10.09 16.21
N MET A 75 -16.79 -8.83 15.83
CA MET A 75 -16.45 -8.35 14.50
C MET A 75 -15.23 -7.42 14.60
N VAL A 76 -14.60 -7.15 13.49
CA VAL A 76 -13.49 -6.20 13.40
C VAL A 76 -13.68 -5.26 12.22
N MET A 77 -13.20 -4.06 12.34
CA MET A 77 -12.92 -3.25 11.17
C MET A 77 -11.76 -3.92 10.42
N ARG A 78 -11.94 -4.17 9.12
CA ARG A 78 -10.97 -4.97 8.34
C ARG A 78 -9.54 -4.46 8.50
N PRO A 79 -8.60 -5.27 9.00
CA PRO A 79 -7.21 -4.89 9.17
C PRO A 79 -6.37 -5.11 7.89
N ASP A 80 -6.90 -5.87 6.93
CA ASP A 80 -6.37 -6.05 5.57
C ASP A 80 -7.50 -6.35 4.57
N CYS A 81 -7.17 -6.34 3.26
CA CYS A 81 -8.12 -6.66 2.20
C CYS A 81 -7.94 -8.07 1.63
N THR A 82 -6.80 -8.72 1.83
CA THR A 82 -6.47 -10.01 1.20
C THR A 82 -7.35 -11.15 1.69
N ALA A 83 -7.53 -11.32 3.02
CA ALA A 83 -8.38 -12.37 3.58
C ALA A 83 -9.86 -12.20 3.18
N PRO A 84 -10.49 -11.00 3.23
CA PRO A 84 -11.82 -10.75 2.66
C PRO A 84 -11.93 -11.08 1.18
N ILE A 85 -10.92 -10.74 0.37
CA ILE A 85 -10.92 -11.04 -1.08
C ILE A 85 -10.79 -12.54 -1.31
N ALA A 86 -9.93 -13.24 -0.57
CA ALA A 86 -9.82 -14.70 -0.62
C ALA A 86 -11.17 -15.37 -0.29
N ARG A 87 -11.88 -14.90 0.74
CA ARG A 87 -13.24 -15.34 1.06
C ARG A 87 -14.20 -15.12 -0.11
N VAL A 88 -14.19 -13.93 -0.74
CA VAL A 88 -15.01 -13.63 -1.92
C VAL A 88 -14.69 -14.57 -3.08
N ALA A 89 -13.40 -14.78 -3.37
CA ALA A 89 -12.96 -15.68 -4.44
C ALA A 89 -13.37 -17.14 -4.19
N ALA A 90 -13.32 -17.60 -2.93
CA ALA A 90 -13.73 -18.95 -2.56
C ALA A 90 -15.25 -19.16 -2.50
N THR A 91 -16.03 -18.08 -2.39
CA THR A 91 -17.49 -18.15 -2.23
C THR A 91 -18.23 -17.58 -3.45
N LYS A 92 -18.28 -16.26 -3.58
CA LYS A 92 -19.05 -15.56 -4.62
C LYS A 92 -18.51 -15.79 -6.03
N LEU A 93 -17.17 -15.90 -6.16
CA LEU A 93 -16.51 -16.08 -7.45
C LEU A 93 -16.06 -17.53 -7.68
N LYS A 94 -16.55 -18.49 -6.89
CA LYS A 94 -16.14 -19.91 -6.93
C LYS A 94 -16.29 -20.54 -8.32
N THR A 95 -17.30 -20.16 -9.07
CA THR A 95 -17.61 -20.72 -10.40
C THR A 95 -16.86 -20.04 -11.54
N LEU A 96 -16.20 -18.92 -11.29
CA LEU A 96 -15.41 -18.24 -12.31
C LEU A 96 -14.09 -18.96 -12.56
N ALA A 97 -13.63 -18.90 -13.82
CA ALA A 97 -12.36 -19.46 -14.23
C ALA A 97 -11.17 -18.81 -13.50
N LEU A 98 -10.12 -19.61 -13.30
CA LEU A 98 -8.83 -19.14 -12.80
C LEU A 98 -7.89 -18.85 -13.99
N PRO A 99 -6.93 -17.92 -13.86
CA PRO A 99 -6.70 -17.06 -12.70
C PRO A 99 -7.69 -15.91 -12.62
N GLN A 100 -8.08 -15.51 -11.40
CA GLN A 100 -8.88 -14.32 -11.13
C GLN A 100 -7.92 -13.16 -10.83
N ARG A 101 -8.07 -12.06 -11.55
CA ARG A 101 -7.33 -10.81 -11.36
C ARG A 101 -8.25 -9.78 -10.71
N LEU A 102 -8.01 -9.48 -9.46
CA LEU A 102 -8.84 -8.60 -8.65
C LEU A 102 -8.03 -7.40 -8.17
N TYR A 103 -8.62 -6.21 -8.14
CA TYR A 103 -8.04 -5.04 -7.49
C TYR A 103 -9.02 -4.43 -6.50
N TYR A 104 -8.50 -3.66 -5.57
CA TYR A 104 -9.28 -2.92 -4.58
C TYR A 104 -8.66 -1.54 -4.32
N ASP A 105 -9.52 -0.59 -3.93
CA ASP A 105 -9.17 0.72 -3.36
C ASP A 105 -10.01 0.90 -2.11
N GLN A 106 -9.45 0.59 -0.94
CA GLN A 106 -10.19 0.49 0.31
C GLN A 106 -9.34 0.91 1.51
N THR A 107 -9.98 1.41 2.56
CA THR A 107 -9.31 1.70 3.83
C THR A 107 -9.22 0.44 4.70
N VAL A 108 -8.07 0.22 5.32
CA VAL A 108 -7.84 -0.78 6.37
C VAL A 108 -7.58 -0.10 7.71
N PHE A 109 -7.85 -0.82 8.80
CA PHE A 109 -7.87 -0.24 10.14
C PHE A 109 -6.97 -1.04 11.08
N ARG A 110 -5.95 -0.39 11.64
CA ARG A 110 -4.98 -1.03 12.54
C ARG A 110 -4.69 -0.14 13.74
N SER A 111 -5.00 -0.62 14.94
CA SER A 111 -4.67 0.06 16.20
C SER A 111 -3.17 -0.09 16.54
N GLY A 112 -2.63 0.81 17.34
CA GLY A 112 -1.27 0.71 17.87
C GLY A 112 -0.19 1.44 17.05
N GLN A 113 -0.47 1.86 15.83
CA GLN A 113 0.49 2.65 15.03
C GLN A 113 0.57 4.13 15.48
N ALA A 114 -0.44 4.62 16.21
CA ALA A 114 -0.49 6.00 16.70
C ALA A 114 0.72 6.35 17.60
N HIS A 115 1.18 5.42 18.44
CA HIS A 115 2.36 5.63 19.30
C HIS A 115 3.67 5.80 18.52
N GLN A 116 3.70 5.43 17.23
CA GLN A 116 4.82 5.61 16.31
C GLN A 116 4.59 6.73 15.30
N GLY A 117 3.56 7.55 15.50
CA GLY A 117 3.17 8.61 14.57
C GLY A 117 2.40 8.11 13.33
N GLY A 118 2.04 6.82 13.27
CA GLY A 118 1.25 6.24 12.18
C GLY A 118 -0.24 6.48 12.32
N SER A 119 -0.98 6.36 11.21
CA SER A 119 -2.45 6.41 11.19
C SER A 119 -3.06 5.04 11.48
N SER A 120 -4.17 5.02 12.23
CA SER A 120 -4.99 3.81 12.39
C SER A 120 -5.87 3.54 11.17
N GLU A 121 -6.07 4.52 10.31
CA GLU A 121 -6.77 4.43 9.03
C GLU A 121 -5.74 4.52 7.91
N ILE A 122 -5.58 3.44 7.14
CA ILE A 122 -4.61 3.34 6.06
C ILE A 122 -5.38 3.15 4.75
N ALA A 123 -5.27 4.11 3.83
CA ALA A 123 -5.82 3.92 2.50
C ALA A 123 -4.91 2.98 1.71
N GLN A 124 -5.47 1.86 1.26
CA GLN A 124 -4.76 0.88 0.46
C GLN A 124 -5.39 0.70 -0.91
N CYS A 125 -4.55 0.67 -1.93
CA CYS A 125 -4.94 0.25 -3.26
C CYS A 125 -4.04 -0.93 -3.66
N GLY A 126 -4.63 -2.07 -4.05
CA GLY A 126 -3.85 -3.27 -4.27
C GLY A 126 -4.47 -4.24 -5.26
N VAL A 127 -3.72 -5.27 -5.60
CA VAL A 127 -4.12 -6.33 -6.52
C VAL A 127 -3.90 -7.70 -5.91
N GLU A 128 -4.80 -8.61 -6.26
CA GLU A 128 -4.74 -10.03 -5.89
C GLU A 128 -4.94 -10.88 -7.14
N MET A 129 -3.97 -11.76 -7.43
CA MET A 129 -4.06 -12.75 -8.50
C MET A 129 -4.22 -14.14 -7.90
N ILE A 130 -5.41 -14.73 -8.07
CA ILE A 130 -5.80 -15.99 -7.44
C ILE A 130 -5.87 -17.07 -8.52
N GLY A 131 -5.17 -18.18 -8.30
CA GLY A 131 -5.14 -19.32 -9.20
C GLY A 131 -4.07 -19.24 -10.29
N ALA A 132 -3.12 -18.33 -10.16
CA ALA A 132 -1.97 -18.25 -11.07
C ALA A 132 -0.77 -18.98 -10.48
N VAL A 133 -0.36 -20.04 -11.16
CA VAL A 133 0.73 -20.93 -10.78
C VAL A 133 2.06 -20.43 -11.37
N GLY A 134 3.10 -20.46 -10.55
CA GLY A 134 4.49 -20.36 -10.98
C GLY A 134 5.01 -18.95 -11.24
N GLU A 135 6.19 -18.90 -11.81
CA GLU A 135 7.09 -17.75 -11.92
C GLU A 135 6.51 -16.56 -12.72
N LYS A 136 5.67 -16.83 -13.74
CA LYS A 136 5.06 -15.74 -14.54
C LYS A 136 4.13 -14.86 -13.74
N ALA A 137 3.46 -15.40 -12.72
CA ALA A 137 2.62 -14.62 -11.84
C ALA A 137 3.48 -13.71 -10.93
N ASP A 138 4.60 -14.22 -10.45
CA ASP A 138 5.55 -13.44 -9.63
C ASP A 138 6.17 -12.30 -10.45
N LEU A 139 6.56 -12.57 -11.69
CA LEU A 139 7.06 -11.56 -12.65
C LEU A 139 6.02 -10.46 -12.90
N GLU A 140 4.75 -10.83 -13.13
CA GLU A 140 3.66 -9.87 -13.33
C GLU A 140 3.48 -8.99 -12.10
N MET A 141 3.55 -9.57 -10.88
CA MET A 141 3.39 -8.81 -9.63
C MET A 141 4.52 -7.80 -9.41
N VAL A 142 5.79 -8.20 -9.59
CA VAL A 142 6.91 -7.28 -9.39
C VAL A 142 6.92 -6.18 -10.46
N ALA A 143 6.69 -6.53 -11.73
CA ALA A 143 6.58 -5.54 -12.80
C ALA A 143 5.44 -4.55 -12.54
N MET A 144 4.27 -5.04 -12.09
CA MET A 144 3.14 -4.19 -11.75
C MET A 144 3.42 -3.31 -10.52
N ALA A 145 4.16 -3.82 -9.52
CA ALA A 145 4.58 -3.03 -8.37
C ALA A 145 5.48 -1.83 -8.78
N VAL A 146 6.46 -2.08 -9.67
CA VAL A 146 7.30 -1.01 -10.24
C VAL A 146 6.45 -0.01 -11.04
N ASP A 147 5.58 -0.51 -11.93
CA ASP A 147 4.72 0.35 -12.75
C ASP A 147 3.71 1.13 -11.91
N SER A 148 3.27 0.60 -10.76
CA SER A 148 2.40 1.31 -9.81
C SER A 148 3.08 2.54 -9.24
N LEU A 149 4.31 2.42 -8.77
CA LEU A 149 5.06 3.54 -8.23
C LEU A 149 5.42 4.57 -9.31
N ARG A 150 5.76 4.12 -10.52
CA ARG A 150 5.98 4.99 -11.70
C ARG A 150 4.71 5.75 -12.10
N ALA A 151 3.56 5.06 -12.15
CA ALA A 151 2.28 5.66 -12.52
C ALA A 151 1.84 6.73 -11.53
N CYS A 152 2.17 6.57 -10.24
CA CYS A 152 1.94 7.60 -9.21
C CYS A 152 2.86 8.82 -9.36
N GLY A 153 3.90 8.77 -10.22
CA GLY A 153 4.84 9.87 -10.45
C GLY A 153 6.11 9.80 -9.62
N LEU A 154 6.35 8.72 -8.88
CA LEU A 154 7.60 8.54 -8.12
C LEU A 154 8.76 8.28 -9.09
N ARG A 155 9.89 8.95 -8.85
CA ARG A 155 11.11 8.84 -9.69
C ARG A 155 12.23 8.08 -9.00
N GLN A 156 12.34 8.23 -7.69
CA GLN A 156 13.39 7.64 -6.87
C GLN A 156 12.74 6.64 -5.90
N PHE A 157 12.77 5.37 -6.31
CA PHE A 157 12.25 4.26 -5.54
C PHE A 157 12.95 2.96 -5.94
N HIS A 158 12.80 1.93 -5.12
CA HIS A 158 13.22 0.57 -5.43
C HIS A 158 12.27 -0.46 -4.83
N ILE A 159 12.29 -1.65 -5.40
CA ILE A 159 11.61 -2.84 -4.88
C ILE A 159 12.66 -3.78 -4.31
N GLU A 160 12.54 -4.13 -3.05
CA GLU A 160 13.33 -5.15 -2.38
C GLU A 160 12.65 -6.50 -2.55
N LEU A 161 13.37 -7.48 -3.09
CA LEU A 161 12.92 -8.86 -3.26
C LEU A 161 13.58 -9.77 -2.23
N GLY A 162 12.77 -10.61 -1.60
CA GLY A 162 13.18 -11.71 -0.76
C GLY A 162 12.43 -12.98 -1.11
N HIS A 163 12.69 -14.05 -0.38
CA HIS A 163 11.99 -15.32 -0.57
C HIS A 163 11.83 -16.04 0.75
N ALA A 164 10.58 -16.28 1.15
CA ALA A 164 10.24 -16.96 2.41
C ALA A 164 10.88 -18.37 2.51
N GLY A 165 11.00 -19.07 1.39
CA GLY A 165 11.63 -20.39 1.31
C GLY A 165 13.12 -20.40 1.64
N PHE A 166 13.84 -19.28 1.47
CA PHE A 166 15.27 -19.22 1.76
C PHE A 166 15.53 -19.33 3.26
N TYR A 167 14.85 -18.53 4.09
CA TYR A 167 14.96 -18.65 5.54
C TYR A 167 14.52 -20.03 6.03
N ARG A 168 13.39 -20.56 5.51
CA ARG A 168 12.91 -21.91 5.90
C ARG A 168 13.92 -22.99 5.59
N ALA A 169 14.58 -22.92 4.42
CA ALA A 169 15.62 -23.87 4.06
C ALA A 169 16.83 -23.83 4.99
N LEU A 170 17.22 -22.63 5.46
CA LEU A 170 18.29 -22.47 6.44
C LEU A 170 17.86 -22.94 7.83
N ALA A 171 16.70 -22.50 8.29
CA ALA A 171 16.15 -22.88 9.59
C ALA A 171 15.95 -24.39 9.72
N GLY A 172 15.50 -25.05 8.63
CA GLY A 172 15.33 -26.50 8.59
C GLY A 172 16.63 -27.33 8.68
N ARG A 173 17.80 -26.69 8.52
CA ARG A 173 19.13 -27.31 8.70
C ARG A 173 19.67 -27.12 10.13
N MET A 174 18.95 -26.36 10.97
CA MET A 174 19.34 -26.11 12.36
C MET A 174 18.66 -27.11 13.27
N ASN A 175 19.41 -27.69 14.20
CA ASN A 175 18.86 -28.50 15.29
C ASN A 175 18.40 -27.59 16.47
N MET A 176 17.56 -26.59 16.14
CA MET A 176 17.11 -25.55 17.07
C MET A 176 15.62 -25.76 17.38
N PRO A 177 15.19 -25.57 18.65
CA PRO A 177 13.77 -25.61 19.02
C PRO A 177 12.94 -24.56 18.28
N GLN A 178 11.67 -24.85 18.03
CA GLN A 178 10.78 -23.99 17.25
C GLN A 178 10.61 -22.59 17.84
N ASP A 179 10.55 -22.47 19.15
CA ASP A 179 10.46 -21.19 19.87
C ASP A 179 11.74 -20.35 19.72
N GLU A 180 12.91 -20.98 19.69
CA GLU A 180 14.18 -20.29 19.40
C GLU A 180 14.28 -19.87 17.95
N LEU A 181 13.81 -20.70 16.99
CA LEU A 181 13.73 -20.32 15.57
C LEU A 181 12.82 -19.11 15.35
N GLU A 182 11.71 -19.00 16.09
CA GLU A 182 10.83 -17.84 16.02
C GLU A 182 11.48 -16.57 16.60
N ARG A 183 12.21 -16.72 17.72
CA ARG A 183 13.00 -15.61 18.29
C ARG A 183 14.13 -15.19 17.33
N LEU A 184 14.77 -16.16 16.67
CA LEU A 184 15.79 -15.92 15.66
C LEU A 184 15.22 -15.15 14.48
N ARG A 185 14.06 -15.57 13.97
CA ARG A 185 13.32 -14.86 12.91
C ARG A 185 13.04 -13.40 13.30
N THR A 186 12.52 -13.20 14.50
CA THR A 186 12.22 -11.85 15.03
C THR A 186 13.49 -10.99 15.17
N ALA A 187 14.61 -11.60 15.58
CA ALA A 187 15.89 -10.90 15.68
C ALA A 187 16.45 -10.49 14.30
N ILE A 188 16.29 -11.35 13.29
CA ILE A 188 16.67 -11.06 11.89
C ILE A 188 15.83 -9.90 11.35
N GLU A 189 14.52 -9.99 11.48
CA GLU A 189 13.57 -8.98 10.99
C GLU A 189 13.82 -7.61 11.64
N GLY A 190 13.95 -7.58 12.97
CA GLY A 190 14.22 -6.36 13.73
C GLY A 190 15.65 -5.88 13.64
N LYS A 191 16.52 -6.54 12.87
CA LYS A 191 17.97 -6.27 12.76
C LYS A 191 18.63 -6.18 14.14
N ASN A 192 18.18 -7.00 15.10
CA ASN A 192 18.75 -7.12 16.44
C ASN A 192 19.96 -8.06 16.42
N PHE A 193 21.10 -7.53 16.02
CA PHE A 193 22.34 -8.29 15.82
C PHE A 193 22.90 -8.89 17.12
N ALA A 194 22.67 -8.26 18.27
CA ALA A 194 23.09 -8.80 19.56
C ALA A 194 22.32 -10.09 19.88
N LEU A 195 20.98 -10.01 19.87
CA LEU A 195 20.11 -11.17 20.10
C LEU A 195 20.35 -12.28 19.08
N LEU A 196 20.54 -11.92 17.79
CA LEU A 196 20.86 -12.87 16.72
C LEU A 196 22.12 -13.67 17.05
N ASN A 197 23.21 -12.99 17.44
CA ASN A 197 24.47 -13.64 17.78
C ASN A 197 24.32 -14.53 19.01
N ASP A 198 23.63 -14.05 20.06
CA ASP A 198 23.42 -14.81 21.30
C ASP A 198 22.62 -16.11 21.04
N LEU A 199 21.56 -16.03 20.20
CA LEU A 199 20.75 -17.19 19.85
C LEU A 199 21.51 -18.20 18.99
N LEU A 200 22.38 -17.76 18.09
CA LEU A 200 23.17 -18.64 17.22
C LEU A 200 24.41 -19.21 17.87
N GLU A 201 24.94 -18.60 18.94
CA GLU A 201 26.21 -18.99 19.55
C GLU A 201 26.30 -20.48 19.93
N PRO A 202 25.25 -21.12 20.54
CA PRO A 202 25.27 -22.55 20.84
C PRO A 202 25.36 -23.46 19.61
N TYR A 203 25.03 -22.93 18.43
CA TYR A 203 24.90 -23.70 17.17
C TYR A 203 26.03 -23.47 16.18
N ARG A 204 27.19 -22.96 16.63
CA ARG A 204 28.37 -22.65 15.75
C ARG A 204 28.84 -23.77 14.85
N GLY A 205 28.57 -25.03 15.21
CA GLY A 205 28.96 -26.19 14.43
C GLY A 205 27.93 -26.63 13.37
N GLU A 206 26.78 -25.97 13.33
CA GLU A 206 25.69 -26.33 12.42
C GLU A 206 25.91 -25.77 11.01
N ASP A 207 25.44 -26.49 10.00
CA ASP A 207 25.66 -26.18 8.58
C ASP A 207 25.13 -24.80 8.17
N ALA A 208 23.97 -24.39 8.67
CA ALA A 208 23.36 -23.11 8.34
C ALA A 208 23.80 -21.91 9.22
N TYR A 209 24.64 -22.13 10.24
CA TYR A 209 25.06 -21.10 11.18
C TYR A 209 25.61 -19.83 10.49
N ALA A 210 26.57 -20.02 9.57
CA ALA A 210 27.22 -18.88 8.90
C ALA A 210 26.22 -18.10 8.02
N ALA A 211 25.35 -18.81 7.32
CA ALA A 211 24.32 -18.20 6.47
C ALA A 211 23.27 -17.42 7.28
N LEU A 212 22.76 -18.01 8.37
CA LEU A 212 21.78 -17.35 9.24
C LEU A 212 22.35 -16.10 9.93
N ARG A 213 23.59 -16.20 10.40
CA ARG A 213 24.29 -15.07 11.01
C ARG A 213 24.50 -13.90 10.01
N ARG A 214 24.73 -14.24 8.75
CA ARG A 214 24.95 -13.25 7.67
C ARG A 214 23.66 -12.71 7.07
N LEU A 215 22.54 -13.42 7.24
CA LEU A 215 21.27 -13.14 6.57
C LEU A 215 20.78 -11.70 6.67
N PRO A 216 20.81 -10.99 7.83
CA PRO A 216 20.38 -9.59 7.91
C PRO A 216 21.24 -8.60 7.14
N TYR A 217 22.41 -9.04 6.67
CA TYR A 217 23.36 -8.23 5.89
C TYR A 217 23.33 -8.56 4.40
N LEU A 218 22.59 -9.59 4.00
CA LEU A 218 22.41 -9.98 2.60
C LEU A 218 21.39 -9.06 1.93
N PHE A 219 21.85 -7.83 1.69
CA PHE A 219 21.09 -6.75 1.08
C PHE A 219 21.93 -6.06 0.00
N GLY A 220 21.35 -5.81 -1.19
CA GLY A 220 22.06 -5.14 -2.28
C GLY A 220 21.54 -5.48 -3.68
N GLY A 221 22.42 -5.47 -4.65
CA GLY A 221 22.15 -5.89 -6.03
C GLY A 221 22.19 -7.41 -6.20
N VAL A 222 22.27 -7.86 -7.44
CA VAL A 222 22.25 -9.30 -7.78
C VAL A 222 23.42 -10.09 -7.19
N GLU A 223 24.54 -9.43 -6.90
CA GLU A 223 25.74 -9.99 -6.25
C GLU A 223 25.46 -10.62 -4.88
N VAL A 224 24.41 -10.15 -4.20
CA VAL A 224 23.97 -10.71 -2.91
C VAL A 224 23.53 -12.16 -3.04
N LEU A 225 22.96 -12.53 -4.19
CA LEU A 225 22.56 -13.92 -4.46
C LEU A 225 23.77 -14.85 -4.59
N ASP A 226 24.92 -14.35 -5.08
CA ASP A 226 26.17 -15.11 -5.19
C ASP A 226 26.79 -15.31 -3.80
N GLU A 227 26.80 -14.28 -2.96
CA GLU A 227 27.22 -14.39 -1.56
C GLU A 227 26.34 -15.38 -0.80
N ALA A 228 25.02 -15.28 -0.94
CA ALA A 228 24.06 -16.20 -0.29
C ALA A 228 24.27 -17.64 -0.73
N GLN A 229 24.52 -17.88 -2.01
CA GLN A 229 24.79 -19.22 -2.54
C GLN A 229 26.09 -19.80 -2.02
N THR A 230 27.12 -18.97 -1.86
CA THR A 230 28.41 -19.39 -1.29
C THR A 230 28.26 -19.82 0.17
N LEU A 231 27.39 -19.15 0.94
CA LEU A 231 27.15 -19.45 2.35
C LEU A 231 26.18 -20.61 2.60
N ALA A 232 25.15 -20.72 1.77
CA ALA A 232 24.04 -21.66 1.97
C ALA A 232 24.07 -22.88 1.06
N GLY A 233 24.92 -22.86 0.01
CA GLY A 233 24.87 -23.84 -1.07
C GLY A 233 23.72 -23.57 -2.07
N SER A 234 23.48 -24.51 -2.98
CA SER A 234 22.38 -24.40 -3.95
C SER A 234 21.03 -24.43 -3.23
N CYS A 235 20.13 -23.55 -3.63
CA CYS A 235 18.81 -23.40 -3.05
C CYS A 235 17.80 -22.93 -4.10
N ASP A 236 16.69 -23.65 -4.25
CA ASP A 236 15.63 -23.34 -5.23
C ASP A 236 15.12 -21.91 -5.13
N SER A 237 15.09 -21.36 -3.91
CA SER A 237 14.67 -19.97 -3.66
C SER A 237 15.63 -18.95 -4.27
N LEU A 238 16.95 -19.18 -4.20
CA LEU A 238 17.95 -18.31 -4.82
C LEU A 238 17.91 -18.42 -6.33
N ASP A 239 17.75 -19.63 -6.85
CA ASP A 239 17.62 -19.88 -8.31
C ASP A 239 16.36 -19.21 -8.85
N HIS A 240 15.25 -19.26 -8.10
CA HIS A 240 14.02 -18.54 -8.46
C HIS A 240 14.25 -17.02 -8.53
N LEU A 241 14.84 -16.42 -7.49
CA LEU A 241 15.15 -14.98 -7.48
C LEU A 241 16.06 -14.56 -8.63
N ARG A 242 17.06 -15.41 -9.02
CA ARG A 242 17.93 -15.13 -10.17
C ARG A 242 17.17 -15.13 -11.49
N ARG A 243 16.28 -16.13 -11.72
CA ARG A 243 15.46 -16.18 -12.93
C ARG A 243 14.52 -14.97 -13.01
N LEU A 244 13.83 -14.64 -11.89
CA LEU A 244 12.98 -13.45 -11.83
C LEU A 244 13.76 -12.17 -12.20
N TYR A 245 14.95 -11.99 -11.63
CA TYR A 245 15.77 -10.83 -11.92
C TYR A 245 16.22 -10.77 -13.38
N GLY A 246 16.60 -11.91 -13.96
CA GLY A 246 16.98 -12.00 -15.37
C GLY A 246 15.87 -11.52 -16.31
N GLU A 247 14.66 -12.02 -16.11
CA GLU A 247 13.47 -11.63 -16.89
C GLU A 247 13.08 -10.16 -16.66
N LEU A 248 13.06 -9.72 -15.40
CA LEU A 248 12.77 -8.32 -15.04
C LEU A 248 13.80 -7.37 -15.65
N SER A 249 15.07 -7.73 -15.63
CA SER A 249 16.15 -6.91 -16.21
C SER A 249 16.02 -6.84 -17.74
N ALA A 250 15.74 -7.96 -18.41
CA ALA A 250 15.50 -7.99 -19.84
C ALA A 250 14.28 -7.13 -20.25
N ALA A 251 13.29 -7.00 -19.36
CA ALA A 251 12.11 -6.17 -19.55
C ALA A 251 12.29 -4.69 -19.12
N GLY A 252 13.48 -4.27 -18.64
CA GLY A 252 13.77 -2.89 -18.25
C GLY A 252 13.37 -2.51 -16.82
N TYR A 253 13.19 -3.49 -15.94
CA TYR A 253 12.85 -3.28 -14.53
C TYR A 253 14.04 -3.45 -13.58
N GLY A 254 15.19 -3.99 -14.05
CA GLY A 254 16.33 -4.38 -13.21
C GLY A 254 16.88 -3.25 -12.33
N ASP A 255 16.93 -2.03 -12.84
CA ASP A 255 17.46 -0.87 -12.09
C ASP A 255 16.63 -0.52 -10.85
N CYS A 256 15.35 -0.92 -10.83
CA CYS A 256 14.44 -0.69 -9.71
C CYS A 256 14.45 -1.84 -8.69
N VAL A 257 15.21 -2.94 -8.94
CA VAL A 257 15.18 -4.13 -8.10
C VAL A 257 16.44 -4.21 -7.24
N ARG A 258 16.24 -4.54 -5.96
CA ARG A 258 17.28 -4.89 -4.99
C ARG A 258 16.87 -6.20 -4.30
N PHE A 259 17.79 -6.80 -3.60
CA PHE A 259 17.52 -8.02 -2.82
C PHE A 259 17.68 -7.72 -1.33
N ASP A 260 16.75 -8.20 -0.51
CA ASP A 260 16.88 -8.30 0.94
C ASP A 260 16.47 -9.72 1.35
N LEU A 261 17.47 -10.59 1.56
CA LEU A 261 17.21 -11.97 1.96
C LEU A 261 16.82 -12.09 3.44
N GLY A 262 16.97 -10.99 4.20
CA GLY A 262 16.46 -10.82 5.56
C GLY A 262 14.97 -10.44 5.64
N LEU A 263 14.24 -10.36 4.53
CA LEU A 263 12.79 -10.24 4.53
C LEU A 263 12.13 -11.54 5.00
N VAL A 264 12.16 -11.75 6.32
CA VAL A 264 11.63 -12.95 6.99
C VAL A 264 10.30 -12.68 7.71
N HIS A 265 9.72 -11.49 7.46
CA HIS A 265 8.44 -11.09 8.02
C HIS A 265 7.29 -11.94 7.47
N GLN A 266 6.36 -12.31 8.34
CA GLN A 266 5.12 -13.00 7.96
C GLN A 266 5.34 -14.33 7.19
N LEU A 267 6.38 -15.09 7.58
CA LEU A 267 6.70 -16.38 6.92
C LEU A 267 5.58 -17.43 7.04
N ASP A 268 4.70 -17.31 8.03
CA ASP A 268 3.54 -18.20 8.17
C ASP A 268 2.47 -17.89 7.11
N TYR A 269 2.49 -16.70 6.56
CA TYR A 269 1.58 -16.24 5.53
C TYR A 269 2.16 -16.39 4.12
N TYR A 270 3.39 -15.89 3.88
CA TYR A 270 4.02 -15.94 2.57
C TYR A 270 4.68 -17.30 2.34
N THR A 271 4.41 -17.89 1.18
CA THR A 271 4.92 -19.23 0.77
C THR A 271 6.10 -19.18 -0.18
N GLY A 272 6.27 -18.07 -0.89
CA GLY A 272 7.27 -17.91 -1.95
C GLY A 272 7.99 -16.57 -1.89
N MET A 273 8.03 -15.89 -3.05
CA MET A 273 8.58 -14.54 -3.19
C MET A 273 7.85 -13.55 -2.26
N VAL A 274 8.61 -12.67 -1.63
CA VAL A 274 8.13 -11.50 -0.87
C VAL A 274 8.82 -10.26 -1.40
N PHE A 275 8.13 -9.11 -1.36
CA PHE A 275 8.73 -7.86 -1.79
C PHE A 275 8.16 -6.65 -1.05
N ARG A 276 8.97 -5.59 -0.98
CA ARG A 276 8.60 -4.29 -0.44
C ARG A 276 9.07 -3.19 -1.37
N GLY A 277 8.27 -2.14 -1.51
CA GLY A 277 8.63 -0.93 -2.25
C GLY A 277 8.99 0.19 -1.31
N TYR A 278 10.10 0.86 -1.57
CA TYR A 278 10.56 2.04 -0.83
C TYR A 278 10.70 3.22 -1.78
N ALA A 279 10.30 4.39 -1.32
CA ALA A 279 10.41 5.64 -2.07
C ALA A 279 11.21 6.66 -1.27
N GLU A 280 11.94 7.53 -1.95
CA GLU A 280 12.62 8.65 -1.31
C GLU A 280 11.59 9.56 -0.62
N GLY A 281 11.89 9.97 0.60
CA GLY A 281 11.00 10.77 1.45
C GLY A 281 10.04 9.94 2.31
N ALA A 282 9.89 8.63 2.07
CA ALA A 282 9.12 7.75 2.93
C ALA A 282 9.98 7.13 4.04
N GLY A 283 9.48 7.18 5.28
CA GLY A 283 10.16 6.56 6.44
C GLY A 283 9.89 5.07 6.60
N ALA A 284 9.04 4.48 5.75
CA ALA A 284 8.61 3.09 5.79
C ALA A 284 8.30 2.58 4.37
N PRO A 285 8.12 1.26 4.16
CA PRO A 285 7.68 0.74 2.87
C PRO A 285 6.36 1.37 2.43
N VAL A 286 6.31 1.82 1.18
CA VAL A 286 5.09 2.39 0.56
C VAL A 286 4.25 1.33 -0.18
N LEU A 287 4.82 0.13 -0.34
CA LEU A 287 4.21 -1.02 -0.99
C LEU A 287 4.74 -2.30 -0.38
N SER A 288 3.88 -3.31 -0.22
CA SER A 288 4.29 -4.65 0.21
C SER A 288 3.45 -5.73 -0.43
N GLY A 289 4.05 -6.89 -0.71
CA GLY A 289 3.38 -8.00 -1.33
C GLY A 289 4.19 -9.28 -1.34
N GLY A 290 3.63 -10.31 -1.96
CA GLY A 290 4.27 -11.61 -2.10
C GLY A 290 3.30 -12.72 -2.47
N ARG A 291 3.80 -13.97 -2.48
CA ARG A 291 3.05 -15.20 -2.76
C ARG A 291 2.55 -15.85 -1.46
N TYR A 292 1.27 -16.20 -1.42
CA TYR A 292 0.58 -16.74 -0.22
C TYR A 292 -0.38 -17.89 -0.56
N ASP A 293 0.15 -18.99 -1.08
CA ASP A 293 -0.62 -20.11 -1.64
C ASP A 293 -1.51 -20.84 -0.62
N GLY A 294 -1.15 -20.81 0.68
CA GLY A 294 -1.90 -21.48 1.75
C GLY A 294 -3.24 -20.83 2.12
N LEU A 295 -3.44 -19.55 1.79
CA LEU A 295 -4.61 -18.81 2.26
C LEU A 295 -5.92 -19.35 1.69
N MET A 296 -5.96 -19.68 0.42
CA MET A 296 -7.17 -20.15 -0.26
C MET A 296 -7.68 -21.50 0.27
N GLU A 297 -6.78 -22.39 0.75
CA GLU A 297 -7.15 -23.69 1.31
C GLU A 297 -7.99 -23.54 2.59
N GLN A 298 -7.77 -22.50 3.38
CA GLN A 298 -8.53 -22.20 4.59
C GLN A 298 -9.99 -21.86 4.29
N PHE A 299 -10.27 -21.38 3.07
CA PHE A 299 -11.63 -21.14 2.57
C PHE A 299 -12.19 -22.31 1.75
N GLY A 300 -11.55 -23.49 1.81
CA GLY A 300 -12.00 -24.70 1.12
C GLY A 300 -11.80 -24.68 -0.39
N ARG A 301 -10.91 -23.83 -0.92
CA ARG A 301 -10.55 -23.79 -2.34
C ARG A 301 -9.03 -23.84 -2.50
N LYS A 302 -8.50 -24.92 -3.07
CA LYS A 302 -7.07 -24.99 -3.36
C LYS A 302 -6.74 -24.11 -4.56
N ALA A 303 -5.97 -23.07 -4.36
CA ALA A 303 -5.48 -22.17 -5.40
C ALA A 303 -4.26 -21.40 -4.90
N GLU A 304 -3.23 -21.30 -5.72
CA GLU A 304 -2.10 -20.42 -5.45
C GLU A 304 -2.52 -18.96 -5.58
N ALA A 305 -1.86 -18.08 -4.83
CA ALA A 305 -2.19 -16.66 -4.86
C ALA A 305 -0.96 -15.78 -4.63
N THR A 306 -0.94 -14.64 -5.29
CA THR A 306 0.07 -13.60 -5.15
C THR A 306 -0.57 -12.23 -5.33
N GLY A 307 -0.09 -11.23 -4.62
CA GLY A 307 -0.63 -9.88 -4.69
C GLY A 307 0.22 -8.86 -3.94
N PHE A 308 -0.20 -7.61 -3.97
CA PHE A 308 0.43 -6.55 -3.19
C PHE A 308 -0.55 -5.43 -2.87
N ALA A 309 -0.21 -4.65 -1.86
CA ALA A 309 -0.90 -3.43 -1.46
C ALA A 309 0.05 -2.23 -1.52
N VAL A 310 -0.45 -1.11 -2.02
CA VAL A 310 0.19 0.21 -1.95
C VAL A 310 -0.47 0.99 -0.82
N ASP A 311 0.33 1.58 0.06
CA ASP A 311 -0.12 2.60 1.01
C ASP A 311 -0.26 3.94 0.26
N VAL A 312 -1.51 4.29 -0.04
CA VAL A 312 -1.85 5.47 -0.86
C VAL A 312 -1.36 6.76 -0.20
N ASP A 313 -1.48 6.83 1.12
CA ASP A 313 -1.10 8.02 1.88
C ASP A 313 0.41 8.17 1.98
N ALA A 314 1.14 7.05 2.15
CA ALA A 314 2.59 7.06 2.17
C ALA A 314 3.17 7.46 0.80
N VAL A 315 2.58 6.99 -0.30
CA VAL A 315 2.95 7.42 -1.67
C VAL A 315 2.60 8.89 -1.86
N GLY A 316 1.38 9.33 -1.46
CA GLY A 316 0.94 10.72 -1.57
C GLY A 316 1.89 11.70 -0.89
N ALA A 317 2.37 11.35 0.30
CA ALA A 317 3.33 12.17 1.06
C ALA A 317 4.70 12.34 0.35
N CYS A 318 5.03 11.48 -0.60
CA CYS A 318 6.25 11.60 -1.43
C CYS A 318 6.03 12.43 -2.70
N LEU A 319 4.80 12.90 -2.96
CA LEU A 319 4.46 13.70 -4.14
C LEU A 319 4.42 15.19 -3.80
N THR A 320 4.65 16.01 -4.81
CA THR A 320 4.37 17.44 -4.74
C THR A 320 3.19 17.71 -5.68
N VAL A 321 2.03 17.95 -5.10
CA VAL A 321 0.82 18.28 -5.87
C VAL A 321 0.54 19.77 -5.75
N GLU A 322 0.44 20.43 -6.90
CA GLU A 322 0.03 21.84 -6.92
C GLU A 322 -1.45 21.95 -6.57
N THR A 323 -1.76 22.67 -5.50
CA THR A 323 -3.14 23.03 -5.20
C THR A 323 -3.60 24.15 -6.11
N PRO A 324 -4.78 24.03 -6.74
CA PRO A 324 -5.35 25.13 -7.51
C PRO A 324 -5.43 26.40 -6.67
N ARG A 325 -4.91 27.49 -7.20
CA ARG A 325 -5.07 28.80 -6.55
C ARG A 325 -6.35 29.46 -7.07
N LEU A 326 -7.09 30.06 -6.15
CA LEU A 326 -8.23 30.88 -6.54
C LEU A 326 -7.71 32.13 -7.24
N GLU A 327 -7.99 32.22 -8.54
CA GLU A 327 -7.58 33.38 -9.37
C GLU A 327 -8.67 34.42 -9.48
N THR A 328 -9.95 33.97 -9.55
CA THR A 328 -11.06 34.84 -9.91
C THR A 328 -12.26 34.60 -8.99
N VAL A 329 -12.80 35.68 -8.44
CA VAL A 329 -14.13 35.69 -7.81
C VAL A 329 -15.11 36.36 -8.77
N ILE A 330 -16.24 35.72 -9.03
CA ILE A 330 -17.23 36.22 -10.00
C ILE A 330 -18.38 36.89 -9.25
N HIS A 331 -18.51 38.21 -9.45
CA HIS A 331 -19.68 38.99 -9.01
C HIS A 331 -20.71 39.02 -10.13
N TYR A 332 -21.93 38.56 -9.88
CA TYR A 332 -22.97 38.54 -10.91
C TYR A 332 -24.28 39.16 -10.42
N GLY A 333 -24.95 39.83 -11.35
CA GLY A 333 -26.23 40.45 -11.10
C GLY A 333 -27.41 39.47 -11.16
N HIS A 334 -28.60 39.98 -10.82
CA HIS A 334 -29.83 39.16 -10.84
C HIS A 334 -30.10 38.64 -12.27
N GLY A 335 -30.44 37.34 -12.36
CA GLY A 335 -30.73 36.67 -13.66
C GLY A 335 -29.49 36.17 -14.43
N LEU A 336 -28.25 36.47 -13.99
CA LEU A 336 -27.00 36.14 -14.68
C LEU A 336 -26.29 34.90 -14.16
N LEU A 337 -26.95 34.12 -13.28
CA LEU A 337 -26.37 32.90 -12.72
C LEU A 337 -25.89 31.90 -13.78
N ALA A 338 -26.69 31.70 -14.86
CA ALA A 338 -26.31 30.76 -15.91
C ALA A 338 -25.01 31.18 -16.64
N GLN A 339 -24.84 32.48 -16.89
CA GLN A 339 -23.62 33.03 -17.48
C GLN A 339 -22.44 32.87 -16.54
N ALA A 340 -22.64 33.19 -15.26
CA ALA A 340 -21.60 33.06 -14.24
C ALA A 340 -21.13 31.60 -14.07
N LEU A 341 -22.04 30.62 -14.07
CA LEU A 341 -21.73 29.18 -14.03
C LEU A 341 -20.96 28.76 -15.29
N SER A 342 -21.37 29.21 -16.48
CA SER A 342 -20.64 28.94 -17.74
C SER A 342 -19.19 29.42 -17.70
N VAL A 343 -18.92 30.55 -17.07
CA VAL A 343 -17.56 31.04 -16.85
C VAL A 343 -16.80 30.12 -15.91
N VAL A 344 -17.37 29.71 -14.79
CA VAL A 344 -16.72 28.77 -13.83
C VAL A 344 -16.37 27.47 -14.56
N ASP A 345 -17.31 26.88 -15.29
CA ASP A 345 -17.14 25.59 -15.99
C ASP A 345 -16.07 25.65 -17.10
N SER A 346 -15.82 26.85 -17.66
CA SER A 346 -14.77 27.05 -18.66
C SER A 346 -13.36 27.22 -18.12
N ARG A 347 -13.20 27.31 -16.79
CA ARG A 347 -11.92 27.56 -16.12
C ARG A 347 -11.36 26.30 -15.47
N PRO A 348 -10.04 26.26 -15.21
CA PRO A 348 -9.46 25.16 -14.45
C PRO A 348 -10.17 24.98 -13.10
N ALA A 349 -10.39 23.73 -12.70
CA ALA A 349 -11.08 23.42 -11.44
C ALA A 349 -10.41 24.12 -10.24
N GLY A 350 -11.20 24.79 -9.42
CA GLY A 350 -10.73 25.49 -8.22
C GLY A 350 -10.10 26.88 -8.47
N SER A 351 -9.98 27.34 -9.75
CA SER A 351 -9.43 28.67 -10.06
C SER A 351 -10.47 29.80 -10.02
N CYS A 352 -11.76 29.45 -10.01
CA CYS A 352 -12.87 30.40 -9.95
C CYS A 352 -13.91 30.01 -8.93
N GLU A 353 -14.54 31.02 -8.28
CA GLU A 353 -15.73 30.82 -7.45
C GLU A 353 -16.74 31.93 -7.66
N LEU A 354 -18.02 31.64 -7.41
CA LEU A 354 -19.09 32.63 -7.42
C LEU A 354 -19.09 33.39 -6.10
N SER A 355 -19.24 34.73 -6.17
CA SER A 355 -19.41 35.54 -4.98
C SER A 355 -20.82 35.38 -4.40
N PRO A 356 -20.97 35.11 -3.09
CA PRO A 356 -22.24 35.13 -2.41
C PRO A 356 -22.66 36.57 -2.01
N CYS A 357 -21.81 37.56 -2.24
CA CYS A 357 -22.00 38.92 -1.77
C CYS A 357 -23.01 39.68 -2.64
N ARG A 358 -23.83 40.53 -2.01
CA ARG A 358 -24.81 41.34 -2.70
C ARG A 358 -24.21 42.56 -3.41
N THR A 359 -23.11 43.07 -2.91
CA THR A 359 -22.45 44.29 -3.46
C THR A 359 -21.08 43.96 -4.01
N LEU A 360 -20.67 44.73 -5.02
CA LEU A 360 -19.34 44.59 -5.60
C LEU A 360 -18.24 44.89 -4.56
N GLU A 361 -18.43 45.86 -3.71
CA GLU A 361 -17.48 46.19 -2.62
C GLU A 361 -17.25 45.02 -1.69
N SER A 362 -18.32 44.35 -1.25
CA SER A 362 -18.21 43.12 -0.43
C SER A 362 -17.53 41.99 -1.19
N THR A 363 -17.76 41.84 -2.51
CA THR A 363 -17.06 40.85 -3.33
C THR A 363 -15.57 41.17 -3.43
N MET A 364 -15.19 42.42 -3.60
CA MET A 364 -13.78 42.82 -3.66
C MET A 364 -13.07 42.55 -2.32
N ASN A 365 -13.73 42.79 -1.18
CA ASN A 365 -13.18 42.46 0.13
C ASN A 365 -13.01 40.94 0.30
N LEU A 366 -14.01 40.14 -0.08
CA LEU A 366 -13.93 38.67 -0.08
C LEU A 366 -12.78 38.17 -0.95
N ALA A 367 -12.62 38.73 -2.14
CA ALA A 367 -11.54 38.37 -3.06
C ALA A 367 -10.15 38.63 -2.47
N ARG A 368 -9.97 39.78 -1.75
CA ARG A 368 -8.73 40.10 -1.02
C ARG A 368 -8.46 39.12 0.11
N GLU A 369 -9.47 38.83 0.92
CA GLU A 369 -9.35 37.88 2.04
C GLU A 369 -8.97 36.46 1.57
N LYS A 370 -9.48 36.04 0.40
CA LYS A 370 -9.18 34.75 -0.22
C LYS A 370 -7.92 34.74 -1.08
N GLY A 371 -7.27 35.90 -1.28
CA GLY A 371 -6.05 35.99 -2.08
C GLY A 371 -6.27 35.79 -3.59
N ALA A 372 -7.49 36.07 -4.08
CA ALA A 372 -7.79 36.03 -5.51
C ALA A 372 -7.09 37.18 -6.26
N ALA A 373 -6.64 36.95 -7.47
CA ALA A 373 -5.95 37.97 -8.28
C ALA A 373 -6.90 38.99 -8.86
N ARG A 374 -8.17 38.63 -9.12
CA ARG A 374 -9.13 39.46 -9.83
C ARG A 374 -10.58 39.13 -9.50
N VAL A 375 -11.47 40.10 -9.76
CA VAL A 375 -12.92 39.92 -9.74
C VAL A 375 -13.46 40.09 -11.17
N LEU A 376 -14.28 39.16 -11.63
CA LEU A 376 -15.09 39.30 -12.83
C LEU A 376 -16.47 39.82 -12.43
N VAL A 377 -16.92 40.90 -13.03
CA VAL A 377 -18.24 41.49 -12.83
C VAL A 377 -19.12 41.19 -14.04
N LEU A 378 -20.27 40.58 -13.79
CA LEU A 378 -21.32 40.31 -14.77
C LEU A 378 -22.57 41.09 -14.31
N ASP A 379 -22.83 42.22 -14.98
CA ASP A 379 -23.98 43.09 -14.63
C ASP A 379 -25.02 43.23 -15.76
N GLY A 380 -24.83 42.48 -16.85
CA GLY A 380 -25.76 42.43 -18.00
C GLY A 380 -25.41 43.40 -19.12
N GLU A 381 -24.46 44.29 -18.97
CA GLU A 381 -23.97 45.18 -20.01
C GLU A 381 -22.68 44.64 -20.66
N GLU A 382 -21.59 44.57 -19.90
CA GLU A 382 -20.30 44.08 -20.34
C GLU A 382 -19.60 43.30 -19.22
N GLU A 383 -18.76 42.32 -19.62
CA GLU A 383 -17.87 41.61 -18.68
C GLU A 383 -16.73 42.54 -18.28
N ARG A 384 -16.62 42.84 -16.99
CA ARG A 384 -15.55 43.70 -16.47
C ARG A 384 -14.63 42.96 -15.54
N TRP A 385 -13.33 43.06 -15.80
CA TRP A 385 -12.29 42.45 -15.00
C TRP A 385 -11.65 43.49 -14.07
N LEU A 386 -11.70 43.28 -12.79
CA LEU A 386 -11.15 44.20 -11.79
C LEU A 386 -9.99 43.51 -11.05
N PRO A 387 -8.80 44.11 -10.96
CA PRO A 387 -7.72 43.60 -10.12
C PRO A 387 -8.10 43.78 -8.65
N VAL A 388 -7.62 42.88 -7.78
CA VAL A 388 -7.92 42.85 -6.34
C VAL A 388 -6.83 43.52 -5.53
#